data_60ad12c1f36101e8981c45efb0412e0c
#
_entry.id   60ad12c1f36101e8981c45efb0412e0c
#
_cell.length_a   1.000
_cell.length_b   1.000
_cell.length_c   1.000
_cell.angle_alpha   90.00
_cell.angle_beta   90.00
_cell.angle_gamma   90.00
#
_symmetry.space_group_name_H-M   'P 1'
#
loop_
_entity.id
_entity.type
_entity.pdbx_description
1 polymer ?
#
loop_
_entity_poly.entity_id
_entity_poly.type
_entity_poly.pdbx_seq_one_letter_code
_entity_poly.pdbx_strand_id
1 'polypeptide(L)'
;MYKRQLVRKANTTDNRILSLIEYNNEDVKQENSNKNPAVNSVQRDYMAGEVSRDLTTRMLLPHDIVEADREGIIHFHDSDYYAQHMHNCDLVNLEDMLQNGTVISGTMIEKPHSFSTACNIATQIIAQVASNQYGGQSISLTHLAPFVDVSREKIRKEVISEQELVGMEYPEDVLNEIVERRLKKEITKGVQTIEYQVITLMTTNGQAPFLTVFMYLNEAKNEREKKDLAMIIEETLRQRYQGVKNEAGVWVTPAFPKLIYVLEEDNIEEGSEYYYLTEPVSYTHLRAH
;
A
#
# COMPACT_ATOMS: atom_id res chain seq x y z
N MET A 1 13.25 20.60 46.03
CA MET A 1 13.98 20.31 44.77
C MET A 1 13.12 20.42 43.51
N TYR A 2 11.83 20.15 43.58
CA TYR A 2 10.90 20.20 42.44
C TYR A 2 10.52 21.60 41.93
N LYS A 3 10.55 22.63 42.74
CA LYS A 3 10.17 24.00 42.34
C LYS A 3 11.16 24.71 41.39
N ARG A 4 12.41 24.26 41.28
CA ARG A 4 13.40 24.85 40.38
C ARG A 4 13.28 24.33 38.93
N GLN A 5 12.65 23.18 38.71
CA GLN A 5 12.38 22.66 37.35
C GLN A 5 11.21 23.37 36.69
N LEU A 6 10.26 23.89 37.48
CA LEU A 6 9.11 24.64 36.97
C LEU A 6 9.45 26.08 36.48
N VAL A 7 10.67 26.56 36.73
CA VAL A 7 11.11 27.92 36.34
C VAL A 7 11.98 27.90 35.08
N ARG A 8 12.41 26.73 34.58
CA ARG A 8 12.90 26.67 33.21
C ARG A 8 11.69 26.94 32.32
N LYS A 9 11.73 28.07 31.58
CA LYS A 9 10.81 28.26 30.45
C LYS A 9 11.00 27.07 29.52
N ALA A 10 10.21 26.03 29.73
CA ALA A 10 10.10 25.00 28.72
C ALA A 10 9.66 25.71 27.44
N ASN A 11 10.41 25.59 26.36
CA ASN A 11 9.96 26.09 25.08
C ASN A 11 8.80 25.20 24.59
N THR A 12 8.10 25.62 23.57
CA THR A 12 6.94 24.89 23.05
C THR A 12 7.33 23.48 22.60
N THR A 13 8.52 23.31 22.05
CA THR A 13 9.07 22.04 21.60
C THR A 13 9.31 21.08 22.76
N ASP A 14 9.93 21.55 23.84
CA ASP A 14 10.14 20.75 25.05
C ASP A 14 8.80 20.27 25.65
N ASN A 15 7.80 21.16 25.71
CA ASN A 15 6.47 20.81 26.22
C ASN A 15 5.77 19.73 25.35
N ARG A 16 5.86 19.84 24.03
CA ARG A 16 5.32 18.84 23.12
C ARG A 16 6.01 17.49 23.26
N ILE A 17 7.35 17.47 23.33
CA ILE A 17 8.10 16.23 23.55
C ILE A 17 7.75 15.61 24.92
N LEU A 18 7.64 16.40 25.98
CA LEU A 18 7.24 15.91 27.29
C LEU A 18 5.82 15.32 27.28
N SER A 19 4.88 15.97 26.57
CA SER A 19 3.51 15.46 26.46
C SER A 19 3.43 14.12 25.72
N LEU A 20 4.32 13.89 24.74
CA LEU A 20 4.45 12.58 24.08
C LEU A 20 4.97 11.51 25.04
N ILE A 21 6.00 11.82 25.84
CA ILE A 21 6.58 10.89 26.80
C ILE A 21 5.58 10.55 27.92
N GLU A 22 4.79 11.52 28.34
CA GLU A 22 3.77 11.35 29.39
C GLU A 22 2.44 10.77 28.88
N TYR A 23 2.31 10.49 27.60
CA TYR A 23 1.09 9.98 26.95
C TYR A 23 -0.16 10.87 27.12
N ASN A 24 0.03 12.17 27.31
CA ASN A 24 -1.07 13.12 27.50
C ASN A 24 -1.28 14.08 26.31
N ASN A 25 -0.66 13.82 25.18
CA ASN A 25 -0.85 14.58 23.93
C ASN A 25 -2.08 14.08 23.19
N GLU A 26 -3.19 14.80 23.34
CA GLU A 26 -4.46 14.45 22.67
C GLU A 26 -4.39 14.68 21.15
N ASP A 27 -3.65 15.67 20.68
CA ASP A 27 -3.50 15.97 19.26
C ASP A 27 -2.89 14.77 18.52
N VAL A 28 -1.82 14.19 19.08
CA VAL A 28 -1.16 13.01 18.50
C VAL A 28 -2.05 11.77 18.53
N LYS A 29 -2.90 11.62 19.54
CA LYS A 29 -3.84 10.49 19.61
C LYS A 29 -4.91 10.55 18.52
N GLN A 30 -5.22 11.73 18.01
CA GLN A 30 -6.29 11.95 17.02
C GLN A 30 -5.77 12.12 15.58
N GLU A 31 -4.48 12.44 15.42
CA GLU A 31 -3.93 12.99 14.19
C GLU A 31 -3.86 11.98 13.03
N ASN A 32 -3.67 10.70 13.29
CA ASN A 32 -3.49 9.76 12.19
C ASN A 32 -3.87 8.32 12.55
N SER A 33 -4.87 7.78 11.87
CA SER A 33 -5.31 6.38 12.01
C SER A 33 -4.22 5.35 11.64
N ASN A 34 -3.16 5.77 10.94
CA ASN A 34 -2.07 4.90 10.48
C ASN A 34 -0.91 4.79 11.48
N LYS A 35 -0.83 5.71 12.46
CA LYS A 35 0.23 5.73 13.47
C LYS A 35 -0.37 5.45 14.85
N ASN A 36 0.18 4.46 15.55
CA ASN A 36 -0.19 4.19 16.93
C ASN A 36 0.84 4.82 17.89
N PRO A 37 0.51 5.91 18.60
CA PRO A 37 1.47 6.60 19.47
C PRO A 37 1.92 5.78 20.71
N ALA A 38 1.29 4.65 21.00
CA ALA A 38 1.73 3.73 22.03
C ALA A 38 2.94 2.89 21.62
N VAL A 39 3.28 2.86 20.33
CA VAL A 39 4.44 2.11 19.80
C VAL A 39 5.71 2.96 19.93
N ASN A 40 6.76 2.41 20.53
CA ASN A 40 8.00 3.14 20.82
C ASN A 40 8.68 3.76 19.59
N SER A 41 8.67 3.10 18.43
CA SER A 41 9.21 3.65 17.18
C SER A 41 8.40 4.86 16.70
N VAL A 42 7.09 4.82 16.84
CA VAL A 42 6.19 5.94 16.50
C VAL A 42 6.44 7.14 17.41
N GLN A 43 6.63 6.93 18.71
CA GLN A 43 6.99 8.01 19.64
C GLN A 43 8.31 8.68 19.25
N ARG A 44 9.32 7.88 18.88
CA ARG A 44 10.61 8.42 18.43
C ARG A 44 10.46 9.25 17.15
N ASP A 45 9.62 8.82 16.23
CA ASP A 45 9.32 9.56 15.01
C ASP A 45 8.64 10.90 15.32
N TYR A 46 7.64 10.92 16.18
CA TYR A 46 7.01 12.16 16.63
C TYR A 46 8.00 13.12 17.32
N MET A 47 8.86 12.58 18.19
CA MET A 47 9.89 13.41 18.86
C MET A 47 10.86 14.01 17.83
N ALA A 48 11.27 13.23 16.84
CA ALA A 48 12.10 13.70 15.73
C ALA A 48 11.38 14.78 14.90
N GLY A 49 10.10 14.60 14.62
CA GLY A 49 9.25 15.57 13.96
C GLY A 49 9.17 16.91 14.70
N GLU A 50 8.97 16.90 16.03
CA GLU A 50 8.95 18.14 16.82
C GLU A 50 10.29 18.88 16.80
N VAL A 51 11.41 18.16 16.86
CA VAL A 51 12.75 18.75 16.70
C VAL A 51 12.95 19.32 15.29
N SER A 52 12.55 18.58 14.26
CA SER A 52 12.63 19.02 12.87
C SER A 52 11.79 20.27 12.63
N ARG A 53 10.57 20.32 13.14
CA ARG A 53 9.68 21.49 13.07
C ARG A 53 10.31 22.73 13.72
N ASP A 54 10.90 22.58 14.89
CA ASP A 54 11.61 23.68 15.57
C ASP A 54 12.79 24.20 14.73
N LEU A 55 13.60 23.30 14.18
CA LEU A 55 14.71 23.67 13.29
C LEU A 55 14.21 24.36 12.02
N THR A 56 13.17 23.83 11.41
CA THR A 56 12.55 24.38 10.19
C THR A 56 12.09 25.84 10.43
N THR A 57 11.31 26.07 11.47
CA THR A 57 10.74 27.37 11.76
C THR A 57 11.75 28.38 12.31
N ARG A 58 12.76 27.93 13.02
CA ARG A 58 13.73 28.81 13.70
C ARG A 58 14.97 29.09 12.86
N MET A 59 15.37 28.16 11.96
CA MET A 59 16.67 28.22 11.29
C MET A 59 16.62 28.09 9.76
N LEU A 60 15.67 27.36 9.21
CA LEU A 60 15.71 26.96 7.82
C LEU A 60 14.80 27.80 6.91
N LEU A 61 13.61 28.17 7.40
CA LEU A 61 12.68 29.00 6.64
C LEU A 61 13.03 30.49 6.77
N PRO A 62 12.81 31.30 5.71
CA PRO A 62 12.83 32.73 5.78
C PRO A 62 11.86 33.27 6.84
N HIS A 63 12.27 34.33 7.54
CA HIS A 63 11.51 34.88 8.67
C HIS A 63 10.09 35.35 8.27
N ASP A 64 9.95 35.94 7.10
CA ASP A 64 8.67 36.40 6.54
C ASP A 64 7.70 35.26 6.27
N ILE A 65 8.18 34.09 5.83
CA ILE A 65 7.36 32.88 5.65
C ILE A 65 6.87 32.36 7.02
N VAL A 66 7.76 32.33 8.01
CA VAL A 66 7.40 31.89 9.38
C VAL A 66 6.38 32.85 10.01
N GLU A 67 6.50 34.15 9.81
CA GLU A 67 5.54 35.12 10.31
C GLU A 67 4.19 35.00 9.60
N ALA A 68 4.18 34.88 8.28
CA ALA A 68 2.94 34.69 7.50
C ALA A 68 2.18 33.42 7.93
N ASP A 69 2.90 32.33 8.26
CA ASP A 69 2.29 31.09 8.81
C ASP A 69 1.71 31.34 10.21
N ARG A 70 2.44 32.04 11.08
CA ARG A 70 1.96 32.38 12.42
C ARG A 70 0.74 33.30 12.44
N GLU A 71 0.67 34.22 11.48
CA GLU A 71 -0.45 35.13 11.29
C GLU A 71 -1.64 34.49 10.59
N GLY A 72 -1.48 33.24 10.09
CA GLY A 72 -2.52 32.51 9.38
C GLY A 72 -2.79 33.02 7.96
N ILE A 73 -1.86 33.79 7.38
CA ILE A 73 -1.93 34.23 5.99
C ILE A 73 -1.67 33.06 5.04
N ILE A 74 -0.73 32.21 5.41
CA ILE A 74 -0.43 30.94 4.75
C ILE A 74 -0.46 29.81 5.78
N HIS A 75 -0.49 28.56 5.32
CA HIS A 75 -0.23 27.39 6.12
C HIS A 75 0.96 26.63 5.52
N PHE A 76 2.08 26.58 6.26
CA PHE A 76 3.25 25.80 5.86
C PHE A 76 3.08 24.37 6.32
N HIS A 77 2.53 23.53 5.45
CA HIS A 77 2.22 22.14 5.72
C HIS A 77 3.50 21.29 5.90
N ASP A 78 3.44 20.29 6.75
CA ASP A 78 4.51 19.28 6.94
C ASP A 78 5.90 19.89 7.29
N SER A 79 5.93 20.96 8.10
CA SER A 79 7.16 21.61 8.54
C SER A 79 8.10 20.71 9.35
N ASP A 80 7.59 19.61 9.88
CA ASP A 80 8.33 18.55 10.57
C ASP A 80 9.14 17.65 9.64
N TYR A 81 8.83 17.63 8.34
CA TYR A 81 9.59 16.88 7.33
C TYR A 81 10.51 17.76 6.46
N TYR A 82 10.38 19.09 6.55
CA TYR A 82 11.13 20.02 5.70
C TYR A 82 12.66 19.94 5.86
N ALA A 83 13.14 19.67 7.07
CA ALA A 83 14.57 19.57 7.35
C ALA A 83 15.23 18.30 6.80
N GLN A 84 14.45 17.36 6.28
CA GLN A 84 14.90 16.06 5.79
C GLN A 84 14.53 15.90 4.31
N HIS A 85 15.40 15.16 3.58
CA HIS A 85 15.14 14.83 2.18
C HIS A 85 14.20 13.61 2.09
N MET A 86 12.98 13.75 2.58
CA MET A 86 11.93 12.75 2.43
C MET A 86 10.95 13.13 1.32
N HIS A 87 10.49 12.14 0.57
CA HIS A 87 9.43 12.35 -0.42
C HIS A 87 8.08 12.52 0.26
N ASN A 88 7.22 13.35 -0.30
CA ASN A 88 5.84 13.42 0.17
C ASN A 88 5.02 12.25 -0.41
N CYS A 89 4.74 12.29 -1.71
CA CYS A 89 3.93 11.28 -2.39
C CYS A 89 4.66 10.72 -3.61
N ASP A 90 4.50 9.42 -3.85
CA ASP A 90 5.18 8.73 -4.93
C ASP A 90 4.20 7.95 -5.82
N LEU A 91 4.43 8.00 -7.13
CA LEU A 91 3.87 7.06 -8.10
C LEU A 91 4.91 5.97 -8.32
N VAL A 92 4.63 4.78 -7.82
CA VAL A 92 5.60 3.68 -7.85
C VAL A 92 5.53 2.97 -9.20
N ASN A 93 6.61 3.02 -9.97
CA ASN A 93 6.72 2.31 -11.23
C ASN A 93 7.06 0.82 -11.00
N LEU A 94 6.06 0.06 -10.54
CA LEU A 94 6.21 -1.39 -10.34
C LEU A 94 6.50 -2.12 -11.65
N GLU A 95 6.07 -1.60 -12.81
CA GLU A 95 6.33 -2.25 -14.09
C GLU A 95 7.83 -2.39 -14.32
N ASP A 96 8.57 -1.29 -14.24
CA ASP A 96 10.01 -1.30 -14.42
C ASP A 96 10.72 -2.15 -13.37
N MET A 97 10.38 -1.94 -12.11
CA MET A 97 11.00 -2.66 -10.98
C MET A 97 10.79 -4.17 -11.05
N LEU A 98 9.63 -4.64 -11.52
CA LEU A 98 9.33 -6.06 -11.64
C LEU A 98 9.87 -6.68 -12.94
N GLN A 99 9.90 -5.93 -14.05
CA GLN A 99 10.37 -6.47 -15.33
C GLN A 99 11.90 -6.48 -15.45
N ASN A 100 12.56 -5.47 -14.90
CA ASN A 100 14.02 -5.30 -15.00
C ASN A 100 14.77 -5.64 -13.70
N GLY A 101 14.04 -5.95 -12.64
CA GLY A 101 14.60 -6.12 -11.31
C GLY A 101 14.78 -4.80 -10.57
N THR A 102 15.06 -4.88 -9.28
CA THR A 102 15.23 -3.71 -8.41
C THR A 102 16.19 -4.03 -7.27
N VAL A 103 16.68 -2.99 -6.59
CA VAL A 103 17.55 -3.16 -5.41
C VAL A 103 16.74 -2.82 -4.16
N ILE A 104 16.62 -3.76 -3.24
CA ILE A 104 15.98 -3.57 -1.94
C ILE A 104 17.03 -3.82 -0.84
N SER A 105 17.27 -2.82 0.01
CA SER A 105 18.24 -2.91 1.11
C SER A 105 19.62 -3.43 0.67
N GLY A 106 20.08 -3.00 -0.49
CA GLY A 106 21.39 -3.38 -1.05
C GLY A 106 21.42 -4.77 -1.72
N THR A 107 20.29 -5.47 -1.80
CA THR A 107 20.18 -6.78 -2.45
C THR A 107 19.47 -6.64 -3.79
N MET A 108 20.07 -7.20 -4.86
CA MET A 108 19.43 -7.28 -6.17
C MET A 108 18.26 -8.28 -6.12
N ILE A 109 17.11 -7.83 -6.51
CA ILE A 109 15.89 -8.64 -6.67
C ILE A 109 15.64 -8.78 -8.18
N GLU A 110 15.73 -9.99 -8.67
CA GLU A 110 15.52 -10.30 -10.08
C GLU A 110 14.02 -10.31 -10.44
N LYS A 111 13.76 -10.34 -11.75
CA LYS A 111 12.40 -10.46 -12.29
C LYS A 111 11.67 -11.67 -11.71
N PRO A 112 10.44 -11.51 -11.20
CA PRO A 112 9.65 -12.63 -10.66
C PRO A 112 9.33 -13.69 -11.73
N HIS A 113 9.30 -14.95 -11.30
CA HIS A 113 8.93 -16.10 -12.13
C HIS A 113 7.53 -16.65 -11.81
N SER A 114 6.71 -15.88 -11.11
CA SER A 114 5.30 -16.18 -10.85
C SER A 114 4.54 -14.95 -10.36
N PHE A 115 3.23 -14.97 -10.46
CA PHE A 115 2.35 -13.94 -9.95
C PHE A 115 2.48 -13.78 -8.42
N SER A 116 2.51 -14.90 -7.68
CA SER A 116 2.67 -14.87 -6.22
C SER A 116 3.98 -14.22 -5.80
N THR A 117 5.08 -14.51 -6.53
CA THR A 117 6.37 -13.87 -6.27
C THR A 117 6.35 -12.38 -6.61
N ALA A 118 5.69 -12.00 -7.72
CA ALA A 118 5.52 -10.59 -8.09
C ALA A 118 4.75 -9.82 -7.02
N CYS A 119 3.67 -10.38 -6.50
CA CYS A 119 2.92 -9.77 -5.39
C CYS A 119 3.77 -9.62 -4.12
N ASN A 120 4.57 -10.61 -3.77
CA ASN A 120 5.45 -10.53 -2.60
C ASN A 120 6.53 -9.44 -2.78
N ILE A 121 7.18 -9.38 -3.94
CA ILE A 121 8.17 -8.35 -4.23
C ILE A 121 7.51 -6.96 -4.26
N ALA A 122 6.32 -6.82 -4.84
CA ALA A 122 5.57 -5.57 -4.83
C ALA A 122 5.33 -5.07 -3.39
N THR A 123 4.99 -5.95 -2.44
CA THR A 123 4.80 -5.56 -1.04
C THR A 123 6.10 -5.10 -0.38
N GLN A 124 7.24 -5.69 -0.72
CA GLN A 124 8.55 -5.25 -0.24
C GLN A 124 8.92 -3.87 -0.80
N ILE A 125 8.64 -3.62 -2.09
CA ILE A 125 8.82 -2.31 -2.71
C ILE A 125 7.94 -1.26 -2.01
N ILE A 126 6.65 -1.57 -1.80
CA ILE A 126 5.71 -0.70 -1.09
C ILE A 126 6.24 -0.34 0.30
N ALA A 127 6.75 -1.31 1.04
CA ALA A 127 7.32 -1.10 2.37
C ALA A 127 8.57 -0.21 2.34
N GLN A 128 9.45 -0.43 1.36
CA GLN A 128 10.67 0.35 1.19
C GLN A 128 10.35 1.80 0.83
N VAL A 129 9.42 2.04 -0.10
CA VAL A 129 8.94 3.38 -0.47
C VAL A 129 8.32 4.06 0.75
N ALA A 130 7.38 3.38 1.42
CA ALA A 130 6.71 3.93 2.61
C ALA A 130 7.67 4.26 3.76
N SER A 131 8.86 3.64 3.82
CA SER A 131 9.89 3.95 4.81
C SER A 131 10.71 5.20 4.49
N ASN A 132 10.60 5.71 3.26
CA ASN A 132 11.36 6.88 2.77
C ASN A 132 10.46 8.07 2.41
N GLN A 133 9.19 8.00 2.73
CA GLN A 133 8.21 9.05 2.48
C GLN A 133 7.34 9.31 3.71
N TYR A 134 6.66 10.45 3.75
CA TYR A 134 5.72 10.81 4.81
C TYR A 134 4.27 10.93 4.31
N GLY A 135 4.03 10.91 3.02
CA GLY A 135 2.70 10.91 2.40
C GLY A 135 2.29 9.54 1.87
N GLY A 136 1.53 9.53 0.80
CA GLY A 136 0.99 8.33 0.18
C GLY A 136 1.76 7.86 -1.04
N GLN A 137 1.53 6.61 -1.41
CA GLN A 137 2.05 6.04 -2.65
C GLN A 137 0.92 5.41 -3.45
N SER A 138 1.10 5.40 -4.76
CA SER A 138 0.16 4.78 -5.69
C SER A 138 0.83 3.73 -6.56
N ILE A 139 0.13 2.62 -6.77
CA ILE A 139 0.51 1.55 -7.69
C ILE A 139 -0.63 1.24 -8.65
N SER A 140 -0.32 0.63 -9.79
CA SER A 140 -1.34 0.05 -10.68
C SER A 140 -1.29 -1.47 -10.65
N LEU A 141 -2.46 -2.13 -10.59
CA LEU A 141 -2.56 -3.59 -10.71
C LEU A 141 -2.15 -4.09 -12.09
N THR A 142 -2.21 -3.23 -13.11
CA THR A 142 -1.77 -3.56 -14.46
C THR A 142 -0.31 -4.03 -14.50
N HIS A 143 0.54 -3.47 -13.63
CA HIS A 143 1.95 -3.86 -13.55
C HIS A 143 2.17 -5.30 -13.06
N LEU A 144 1.15 -5.92 -12.45
CA LEU A 144 1.17 -7.32 -12.01
C LEU A 144 0.57 -8.28 -13.06
N ALA A 145 -0.26 -7.78 -13.97
CA ALA A 145 -0.98 -8.60 -14.95
C ALA A 145 -0.06 -9.48 -15.83
N PRO A 146 1.11 -9.03 -16.33
CA PRO A 146 2.01 -9.88 -17.11
C PRO A 146 2.48 -11.14 -16.38
N PHE A 147 2.53 -11.12 -15.04
CA PHE A 147 2.96 -12.26 -14.24
C PHE A 147 1.89 -13.34 -14.06
N VAL A 148 0.64 -13.03 -14.41
CA VAL A 148 -0.45 -14.03 -14.48
C VAL A 148 -0.17 -15.02 -15.60
N ASP A 149 0.24 -14.52 -16.77
CA ASP A 149 0.60 -15.39 -17.91
C ASP A 149 1.88 -16.19 -17.64
N VAL A 150 2.87 -15.59 -16.99
CA VAL A 150 4.08 -16.30 -16.52
C VAL A 150 3.69 -17.47 -15.59
N SER A 151 2.78 -17.26 -14.65
CA SER A 151 2.28 -18.32 -13.77
C SER A 151 1.47 -19.36 -14.53
N ARG A 152 0.65 -18.97 -15.50
CA ARG A 152 -0.14 -19.90 -16.31
C ARG A 152 0.76 -20.87 -17.05
N GLU A 153 1.80 -20.37 -17.71
CA GLU A 153 2.79 -21.19 -18.41
C GLU A 153 3.58 -22.11 -17.45
N LYS A 154 3.95 -21.62 -16.29
CA LYS A 154 4.62 -22.42 -15.27
C LYS A 154 3.72 -23.54 -14.77
N ILE A 155 2.48 -23.25 -14.39
CA ILE A 155 1.50 -24.23 -13.91
C ILE A 155 1.23 -25.28 -15.00
N ARG A 156 1.12 -24.85 -16.26
CA ARG A 156 0.94 -25.79 -17.39
C ARG A 156 2.08 -26.80 -17.46
N LYS A 157 3.34 -26.35 -17.39
CA LYS A 157 4.52 -27.22 -17.39
C LYS A 157 4.52 -28.16 -16.19
N GLU A 158 4.14 -27.70 -15.01
CA GLU A 158 4.04 -28.51 -13.82
C GLU A 158 2.99 -29.62 -13.98
N VAL A 159 1.79 -29.30 -14.51
CA VAL A 159 0.73 -30.30 -14.74
C VAL A 159 1.15 -31.32 -15.77
N ILE A 160 1.82 -30.92 -16.86
CA ILE A 160 2.34 -31.85 -17.86
C ILE A 160 3.39 -32.78 -17.24
N SER A 161 4.32 -32.26 -16.46
CA SER A 161 5.31 -33.09 -15.76
C SER A 161 4.68 -34.06 -14.76
N GLU A 162 3.63 -33.65 -14.05
CA GLU A 162 2.85 -34.54 -13.17
C GLU A 162 2.17 -35.67 -13.96
N GLN A 163 1.61 -35.37 -15.16
CA GLN A 163 1.03 -36.38 -16.05
C GLN A 163 2.06 -37.46 -16.47
N GLU A 164 3.26 -36.99 -16.87
CA GLU A 164 4.35 -37.89 -17.26
C GLU A 164 4.77 -38.82 -16.13
N LEU A 165 4.85 -38.29 -14.89
CA LEU A 165 5.22 -39.07 -13.70
C LEU A 165 4.20 -40.15 -13.35
N VAL A 166 2.91 -39.94 -13.60
CA VAL A 166 1.86 -40.92 -13.31
C VAL A 166 1.46 -41.76 -14.54
N GLY A 167 2.06 -41.50 -15.70
CA GLY A 167 1.75 -42.20 -16.96
C GLY A 167 0.34 -41.99 -17.46
N MET A 168 -0.25 -40.82 -17.19
CA MET A 168 -1.58 -40.42 -17.65
C MET A 168 -1.49 -39.21 -18.58
N GLU A 169 -2.27 -39.20 -19.64
CA GLU A 169 -2.47 -38.03 -20.49
C GLU A 169 -3.88 -37.48 -20.26
N TYR A 170 -3.98 -36.18 -20.00
CA TYR A 170 -5.27 -35.48 -19.96
C TYR A 170 -5.61 -34.95 -21.37
N PRO A 171 -6.86 -34.96 -21.79
CA PRO A 171 -7.31 -34.17 -22.92
C PRO A 171 -6.97 -32.68 -22.73
N GLU A 172 -6.74 -31.97 -23.82
CA GLU A 172 -6.30 -30.56 -23.80
C GLU A 172 -7.28 -29.64 -23.07
N ASP A 173 -8.58 -29.87 -23.17
CA ASP A 173 -9.62 -29.14 -22.44
C ASP A 173 -9.53 -29.38 -20.93
N VAL A 174 -9.30 -30.60 -20.50
CA VAL A 174 -9.10 -30.93 -19.08
C VAL A 174 -7.80 -30.33 -18.53
N LEU A 175 -6.72 -30.37 -19.34
CA LEU A 175 -5.45 -29.74 -18.97
C LEU A 175 -5.64 -28.24 -18.77
N ASN A 176 -6.31 -27.56 -19.70
CA ASN A 176 -6.59 -26.13 -19.61
C ASN A 176 -7.46 -25.80 -18.38
N GLU A 177 -8.48 -26.57 -18.09
CA GLU A 177 -9.31 -26.39 -16.89
C GLU A 177 -8.50 -26.51 -15.61
N ILE A 178 -7.61 -27.52 -15.51
CA ILE A 178 -6.74 -27.70 -14.35
C ILE A 178 -5.80 -26.49 -14.18
N VAL A 179 -5.21 -26.02 -15.28
CA VAL A 179 -4.30 -24.87 -15.27
C VAL A 179 -5.02 -23.63 -14.79
N GLU A 180 -6.17 -23.26 -15.37
CA GLU A 180 -6.92 -22.05 -14.99
C GLU A 180 -7.43 -22.14 -13.54
N ARG A 181 -7.84 -23.32 -13.07
CA ARG A 181 -8.25 -23.55 -11.67
C ARG A 181 -7.09 -23.36 -10.69
N ARG A 182 -5.88 -23.80 -11.03
CA ARG A 182 -4.67 -23.60 -10.22
C ARG A 182 -4.25 -22.13 -10.25
N LEU A 183 -4.30 -21.52 -11.42
CA LEU A 183 -3.99 -20.09 -11.62
C LEU A 183 -4.91 -19.19 -10.78
N LYS A 184 -6.22 -19.46 -10.80
CA LYS A 184 -7.17 -18.70 -9.97
C LYS A 184 -6.84 -18.79 -8.48
N LYS A 185 -6.40 -19.95 -8.00
CA LYS A 185 -5.92 -20.11 -6.61
C LYS A 185 -4.64 -19.31 -6.34
N GLU A 186 -3.74 -19.23 -7.30
CA GLU A 186 -2.52 -18.44 -7.17
C GLU A 186 -2.83 -16.94 -7.14
N ILE A 187 -3.74 -16.46 -8.00
CA ILE A 187 -4.20 -15.06 -7.98
C ILE A 187 -4.82 -14.73 -6.62
N THR A 188 -5.71 -15.60 -6.11
CA THR A 188 -6.29 -15.43 -4.77
C THR A 188 -5.22 -15.26 -3.69
N LYS A 189 -4.18 -16.09 -3.69
CA LYS A 189 -3.09 -16.01 -2.69
C LYS A 189 -2.23 -14.76 -2.89
N GLY A 190 -1.94 -14.40 -4.14
CA GLY A 190 -1.14 -13.20 -4.44
C GLY A 190 -1.84 -11.91 -4.00
N VAL A 191 -3.11 -11.75 -4.33
CA VAL A 191 -3.93 -10.63 -3.89
C VAL A 191 -4.02 -10.59 -2.36
N GLN A 192 -4.28 -11.74 -1.72
CA GLN A 192 -4.31 -11.86 -0.26
C GLN A 192 -2.97 -11.43 0.37
N THR A 193 -1.83 -11.76 -0.26
CA THR A 193 -0.52 -11.33 0.21
C THR A 193 -0.41 -9.81 0.23
N ILE A 194 -0.83 -9.13 -0.83
CA ILE A 194 -0.82 -7.66 -0.89
C ILE A 194 -1.74 -7.07 0.20
N GLU A 195 -2.98 -7.53 0.29
CA GLU A 195 -3.96 -7.05 1.27
C GLU A 195 -3.42 -7.18 2.72
N TYR A 196 -2.96 -8.38 3.11
CA TYR A 196 -2.48 -8.61 4.47
C TYR A 196 -1.17 -7.87 4.77
N GLN A 197 -0.24 -7.82 3.83
CA GLN A 197 1.03 -7.11 4.02
C GLN A 197 0.81 -5.61 4.21
N VAL A 198 -0.06 -4.99 3.41
CA VAL A 198 -0.37 -3.55 3.55
C VAL A 198 -0.97 -3.23 4.92
N ILE A 199 -1.80 -4.13 5.47
CA ILE A 199 -2.48 -3.92 6.75
C ILE A 199 -1.56 -4.21 7.95
N THR A 200 -0.72 -5.24 7.84
CA THR A 200 0.08 -5.75 8.97
C THR A 200 1.50 -5.23 9.00
N LEU A 201 1.97 -4.67 7.88
CA LEU A 201 3.34 -4.19 7.76
C LEU A 201 3.48 -2.83 8.44
N MET A 202 4.47 -2.74 9.32
CA MET A 202 4.88 -1.49 9.94
C MET A 202 6.18 -1.01 9.29
N THR A 203 6.17 0.20 8.77
CA THR A 203 7.37 0.84 8.20
C THR A 203 8.35 1.28 9.27
N THR A 204 9.55 1.73 8.88
CA THR A 204 10.58 2.22 9.83
C THR A 204 10.12 3.43 10.64
N ASN A 205 9.21 4.25 10.11
CA ASN A 205 8.56 5.38 10.80
C ASN A 205 7.30 4.97 11.58
N GLY A 206 7.04 3.67 11.72
CA GLY A 206 6.00 3.15 12.59
C GLY A 206 4.56 3.34 12.09
N GLN A 207 4.36 3.54 10.79
CA GLN A 207 3.04 3.62 10.18
C GLN A 207 2.80 2.51 9.17
N ALA A 208 1.53 2.14 8.98
CA ALA A 208 1.15 1.29 7.85
C ALA A 208 1.30 2.07 6.52
N PRO A 209 1.65 1.40 5.41
CA PRO A 209 1.74 2.06 4.11
C PRO A 209 0.43 2.73 3.71
N PHE A 210 0.48 4.03 3.41
CA PHE A 210 -0.64 4.78 2.87
C PHE A 210 -0.71 4.53 1.36
N LEU A 211 -1.31 3.38 0.99
CA LEU A 211 -1.32 2.88 -0.37
C LEU A 211 -2.64 3.17 -1.09
N THR A 212 -2.53 3.66 -2.31
CA THR A 212 -3.62 3.73 -3.30
C THR A 212 -3.34 2.75 -4.43
N VAL A 213 -4.34 1.96 -4.81
CA VAL A 213 -4.25 0.94 -5.86
C VAL A 213 -5.19 1.32 -7.00
N PHE A 214 -4.63 1.54 -8.18
CA PHE A 214 -5.39 1.78 -9.41
C PHE A 214 -5.80 0.45 -10.06
N MET A 215 -7.06 0.39 -10.44
CA MET A 215 -7.70 -0.70 -11.17
C MET A 215 -8.22 -0.12 -12.48
N TYR A 216 -7.36 -0.11 -13.50
CA TYR A 216 -7.59 0.54 -14.78
C TYR A 216 -7.43 -0.47 -15.93
N LEU A 217 -8.54 -1.02 -16.47
CA LEU A 217 -8.54 -2.10 -17.46
C LEU A 217 -7.83 -1.71 -18.76
N ASN A 218 -8.07 -0.50 -19.26
CA ASN A 218 -7.50 -0.04 -20.53
C ASN A 218 -6.04 0.45 -20.43
N GLU A 219 -5.41 0.34 -19.26
CA GLU A 219 -3.96 0.44 -19.12
C GLU A 219 -3.23 -0.83 -19.63
N ALA A 220 -3.93 -1.95 -19.75
CA ALA A 220 -3.40 -3.20 -20.29
C ALA A 220 -2.97 -3.04 -21.76
N LYS A 221 -1.83 -3.65 -22.11
CA LYS A 221 -1.20 -3.49 -23.44
C LYS A 221 -1.87 -4.29 -24.56
N ASN A 222 -2.62 -5.31 -24.19
CA ASN A 222 -3.32 -6.21 -25.12
C ASN A 222 -4.48 -6.92 -24.42
N GLU A 223 -5.37 -7.56 -25.21
CA GLU A 223 -6.56 -8.25 -24.73
C GLU A 223 -6.27 -9.40 -23.74
N ARG A 224 -5.16 -10.10 -23.89
CA ARG A 224 -4.76 -11.16 -22.96
C ARG A 224 -4.45 -10.58 -21.58
N GLU A 225 -3.60 -9.56 -21.56
CA GLU A 225 -3.23 -8.86 -20.34
C GLU A 225 -4.44 -8.21 -19.66
N LYS A 226 -5.38 -7.67 -20.49
CA LYS A 226 -6.63 -7.09 -19.98
C LYS A 226 -7.50 -8.11 -19.27
N LYS A 227 -7.64 -9.32 -19.83
CA LYS A 227 -8.36 -10.42 -19.18
C LYS A 227 -7.69 -10.89 -17.91
N ASP A 228 -6.37 -10.98 -17.91
CA ASP A 228 -5.59 -11.34 -16.73
C ASP A 228 -5.69 -10.25 -15.65
N LEU A 229 -5.66 -8.97 -16.03
CA LEU A 229 -5.91 -7.84 -15.14
C LEU A 229 -7.32 -7.89 -14.55
N ALA A 230 -8.32 -8.20 -15.35
CA ALA A 230 -9.71 -8.34 -14.89
C ALA A 230 -9.84 -9.42 -13.80
N MET A 231 -9.12 -10.53 -13.90
CA MET A 231 -9.08 -11.56 -12.86
C MET A 231 -8.46 -11.05 -11.54
N ILE A 232 -7.42 -10.21 -11.63
CA ILE A 232 -6.79 -9.59 -10.45
C ILE A 232 -7.75 -8.60 -9.81
N ILE A 233 -8.41 -7.76 -10.59
CA ILE A 233 -9.38 -6.77 -10.12
C ILE A 233 -10.57 -7.47 -9.43
N GLU A 234 -11.16 -8.48 -10.08
CA GLU A 234 -12.26 -9.27 -9.50
C GLU A 234 -11.89 -9.81 -8.11
N GLU A 235 -10.72 -10.44 -8.02
CA GLU A 235 -10.25 -11.01 -6.76
C GLU A 235 -9.96 -9.92 -5.71
N THR A 236 -9.41 -8.77 -6.10
CA THR A 236 -9.16 -7.63 -5.21
C THR A 236 -10.48 -7.10 -4.63
N LEU A 237 -11.49 -6.91 -5.48
CA LEU A 237 -12.82 -6.46 -5.05
C LEU A 237 -13.50 -7.48 -4.14
N ARG A 238 -13.38 -8.77 -4.46
CA ARG A 238 -13.92 -9.86 -3.65
C ARG A 238 -13.32 -9.90 -2.26
N GLN A 239 -11.99 -9.78 -2.14
CA GLN A 239 -11.31 -9.77 -0.85
C GLN A 239 -11.60 -8.49 -0.06
N ARG A 240 -11.71 -7.34 -0.74
CA ARG A 240 -12.12 -6.09 -0.12
C ARG A 240 -13.54 -6.18 0.45
N TYR A 241 -14.47 -6.78 -0.26
CA TYR A 241 -15.84 -7.01 0.22
C TYR A 241 -15.86 -7.95 1.43
N GLN A 242 -15.05 -8.99 1.44
CA GLN A 242 -14.92 -9.90 2.57
C GLN A 242 -14.34 -9.19 3.80
N GLY A 243 -13.34 -8.31 3.60
CA GLY A 243 -12.60 -7.66 4.66
C GLY A 243 -11.59 -8.57 5.35
N VAL A 244 -11.13 -8.14 6.53
CA VAL A 244 -10.19 -8.87 7.39
C VAL A 244 -10.76 -9.01 8.79
N LYS A 245 -10.32 -10.02 9.53
CA LYS A 245 -10.70 -10.17 10.94
C LYS A 245 -9.82 -9.30 11.82
N ASN A 246 -10.46 -8.50 12.67
CA ASN A 246 -9.77 -7.79 13.74
C ASN A 246 -9.39 -8.74 14.90
N GLU A 247 -8.77 -8.22 15.95
CA GLU A 247 -8.38 -8.97 17.14
C GLU A 247 -9.55 -9.65 17.87
N ALA A 248 -10.75 -9.10 17.75
CA ALA A 248 -11.97 -9.69 18.30
C ALA A 248 -12.61 -10.78 17.38
N GLY A 249 -11.98 -11.09 16.25
CA GLY A 249 -12.48 -12.06 15.28
C GLY A 249 -13.64 -11.54 14.41
N VAL A 250 -13.94 -10.24 14.47
CA VAL A 250 -14.99 -9.60 13.68
C VAL A 250 -14.43 -9.18 12.31
N TRP A 251 -15.17 -9.45 11.25
CA TRP A 251 -14.83 -8.99 9.92
C TRP A 251 -15.03 -7.48 9.78
N VAL A 252 -13.98 -6.78 9.38
CA VAL A 252 -13.97 -5.33 9.16
C VAL A 252 -13.33 -5.01 7.81
N THR A 253 -13.79 -3.94 7.18
CA THR A 253 -13.15 -3.43 5.97
C THR A 253 -11.94 -2.59 6.36
N PRO A 254 -10.72 -2.91 5.89
CA PRO A 254 -9.53 -2.14 6.21
C PRO A 254 -9.56 -0.76 5.53
N ALA A 255 -8.93 0.24 6.15
CA ALA A 255 -8.81 1.58 5.58
C ALA A 255 -7.89 1.61 4.34
N PHE A 256 -6.90 0.74 4.29
CA PHE A 256 -5.92 0.61 3.21
C PHE A 256 -5.81 -0.83 2.71
N PRO A 257 -5.42 -1.01 1.43
CA PRO A 257 -5.19 0.02 0.41
C PRO A 257 -6.46 0.78 0.02
N LYS A 258 -6.37 2.05 -0.36
CA LYS A 258 -7.46 2.73 -1.07
C LYS A 258 -7.55 2.18 -2.48
N LEU A 259 -8.74 1.88 -2.95
CA LEU A 259 -8.99 1.33 -4.27
C LEU A 259 -9.59 2.43 -5.17
N ILE A 260 -9.00 2.62 -6.34
CA ILE A 260 -9.53 3.49 -7.39
C ILE A 260 -9.87 2.62 -8.60
N TYR A 261 -11.16 2.44 -8.83
CA TYR A 261 -11.67 1.71 -9.99
C TYR A 261 -12.07 2.69 -11.08
N VAL A 262 -11.45 2.56 -12.27
CA VAL A 262 -11.68 3.47 -13.39
C VAL A 262 -12.88 2.98 -14.19
N LEU A 263 -13.88 3.84 -14.33
CA LEU A 263 -15.08 3.57 -15.13
C LEU A 263 -14.84 3.97 -16.58
N GLU A 264 -15.14 3.03 -17.48
CA GLU A 264 -14.93 3.15 -18.92
C GLU A 264 -16.10 2.52 -19.69
N GLU A 265 -16.17 2.72 -21.01
CA GLU A 265 -17.27 2.26 -21.84
C GLU A 265 -17.51 0.74 -21.76
N ASP A 266 -16.43 -0.05 -21.61
CA ASP A 266 -16.47 -1.52 -21.56
C ASP A 266 -16.78 -2.09 -20.16
N ASN A 267 -16.94 -1.26 -19.15
CA ASN A 267 -17.26 -1.70 -17.80
C ASN A 267 -18.40 -0.93 -17.12
N ILE A 268 -18.86 0.21 -17.68
CA ILE A 268 -19.89 1.05 -17.05
C ILE A 268 -21.31 0.67 -17.47
N GLU A 269 -21.51 0.21 -18.71
CA GLU A 269 -22.82 -0.10 -19.24
C GLU A 269 -23.22 -1.56 -18.95
N GLU A 270 -24.47 -1.77 -18.51
CA GLU A 270 -25.02 -3.10 -18.31
C GLU A 270 -24.97 -3.91 -19.60
N GLY A 271 -24.33 -5.09 -19.54
CA GLY A 271 -24.10 -5.95 -20.68
C GLY A 271 -22.76 -5.73 -21.41
N SER A 272 -21.95 -4.75 -21.03
CA SER A 272 -20.57 -4.66 -21.50
C SER A 272 -19.70 -5.78 -20.93
N GLU A 273 -18.56 -6.08 -21.59
CA GLU A 273 -17.72 -7.27 -21.30
C GLU A 273 -17.26 -7.34 -19.86
N TYR A 274 -16.96 -6.18 -19.25
CA TYR A 274 -16.40 -6.10 -17.88
C TYR A 274 -17.37 -5.48 -16.87
N TYR A 275 -18.66 -5.32 -17.18
CA TYR A 275 -19.66 -4.79 -16.26
C TYR A 275 -19.75 -5.58 -14.94
N TYR A 276 -19.50 -6.89 -14.98
CA TYR A 276 -19.48 -7.75 -13.81
C TYR A 276 -18.47 -7.33 -12.73
N LEU A 277 -17.46 -6.52 -13.09
CA LEU A 277 -16.52 -5.93 -12.14
C LEU A 277 -17.09 -4.66 -11.47
N THR A 278 -17.95 -3.93 -12.18
CA THR A 278 -18.55 -2.69 -11.69
C THR A 278 -19.69 -2.96 -10.70
N GLU A 279 -20.44 -4.02 -10.90
CA GLU A 279 -21.52 -4.42 -9.99
C GLU A 279 -21.04 -4.58 -8.54
N PRO A 280 -19.96 -5.33 -8.23
CA PRO A 280 -19.42 -5.42 -6.88
C PRO A 280 -18.92 -4.10 -6.28
N VAL A 281 -18.43 -3.16 -7.10
CA VAL A 281 -17.95 -1.86 -6.64
C VAL A 281 -19.06 -1.08 -5.95
N SER A 282 -20.28 -1.14 -6.49
CA SER A 282 -21.44 -0.46 -5.89
C SER A 282 -21.75 -0.95 -4.49
N TYR A 283 -21.54 -2.24 -4.21
CA TYR A 283 -21.78 -2.84 -2.88
C TYR A 283 -20.63 -2.59 -1.91
N THR A 284 -19.38 -2.49 -2.38
CA THR A 284 -18.23 -2.19 -1.52
C THR A 284 -18.26 -0.77 -0.99
N HIS A 285 -18.81 0.17 -1.76
CA HIS A 285 -18.97 1.57 -1.35
C HIS A 285 -20.06 1.77 -0.29
N LEU A 286 -21.12 0.97 -0.32
CA LEU A 286 -22.23 1.06 0.62
C LEU A 286 -21.92 0.49 2.02
N ARG A 287 -20.86 -0.30 2.19
CA ARG A 287 -20.42 -0.85 3.48
C ARG A 287 -19.32 -0.05 4.18
N ALA A 288 -18.79 0.99 3.53
CA ALA A 288 -17.75 1.84 4.10
C ALA A 288 -18.29 2.96 5.02
N HIS A 289 -19.58 2.88 5.41
CA HIS A 289 -20.22 3.83 6.34
C HIS A 289 -20.62 3.17 7.64
#